data_54fc01f6924fb5efc6b44b029d5ae6fe
#
_entry.id   54fc01f6924fb5efc6b44b029d5ae6fe
#
_cell.length_a   1.000
_cell.length_b   1.000
_cell.length_c   1.000
_cell.angle_alpha   90.00
_cell.angle_beta   90.00
_cell.angle_gamma   90.00
#
_symmetry.space_group_name_H-M   'P 1'
#
loop_
_entity.id
_entity.type
_entity.pdbx_description
1 polymer ?
#
loop_
_entity_poly.entity_id
_entity_poly.type
_entity_poly.pdbx_seq_one_letter_code
_entity_poly.pdbx_strand_id
1 'polypeptide(L)'
;MMLIIGLILFGLGEALLIASGAGVSPWTVFAQGFSKVTNWSIGLSTFTISFFVLLFWVPLRQTPGVGTVLNIIIISLVLDLSAPYLPVFETSAMRLAEAALGVIITGFGGGIYLIANLGPGPRDGLMTGLQPVSYTHLRAHET
;
A
#
# COMPACT_ATOMS: atom_id res chain seq x y z
N MET A 1 -16.99 -6.77 7.38
CA MET A 1 -16.07 -7.23 8.44
C MET A 1 -14.76 -7.78 7.88
N MET A 2 -14.76 -8.71 6.95
CA MET A 2 -13.55 -9.27 6.31
C MET A 2 -12.66 -8.18 5.66
N LEU A 3 -13.26 -7.23 4.95
CA LEU A 3 -12.52 -6.11 4.34
C LEU A 3 -11.70 -5.33 5.37
N ILE A 4 -12.31 -4.92 6.47
CA ILE A 4 -11.66 -4.12 7.51
C ILE A 4 -10.51 -4.90 8.16
N ILE A 5 -10.74 -6.16 8.49
CA ILE A 5 -9.71 -7.04 9.05
C ILE A 5 -8.55 -7.19 8.08
N GLY A 6 -8.82 -7.45 6.80
CA GLY A 6 -7.80 -7.55 5.76
C GLY A 6 -6.97 -6.27 5.64
N LEU A 7 -7.60 -5.10 5.67
CA LEU A 7 -6.92 -3.81 5.57
C LEU A 7 -6.08 -3.48 6.82
N ILE A 8 -6.56 -3.83 8.00
CA ILE A 8 -5.79 -3.67 9.25
C ILE A 8 -4.55 -4.57 9.22
N LEU A 9 -4.70 -5.84 8.85
CA LEU A 9 -3.57 -6.77 8.73
C LEU A 9 -2.57 -6.28 7.68
N PHE A 10 -3.06 -5.83 6.53
CA PHE A 10 -2.21 -5.27 5.49
C PHE A 10 -1.40 -4.07 6.00
N GLY A 11 -2.05 -3.11 6.65
CA GLY A 11 -1.40 -1.94 7.23
C GLY A 11 -0.37 -2.29 8.33
N LEU A 12 -0.70 -3.27 9.19
CA LEU A 12 0.24 -3.77 10.21
C LEU A 12 1.47 -4.44 9.58
N GLY A 13 1.28 -5.24 8.55
CA GLY A 13 2.38 -5.86 7.81
C GLY A 13 3.30 -4.83 7.17
N GLU A 14 2.75 -3.81 6.52
CA GLU A 14 3.54 -2.69 5.98
C GLU A 14 4.29 -1.91 7.08
N ALA A 15 3.67 -1.69 8.23
CA ALA A 15 4.31 -1.04 9.36
C ALA A 15 5.50 -1.86 9.91
N LEU A 16 5.36 -3.19 9.99
CA LEU A 16 6.47 -4.09 10.35
C LEU A 16 7.61 -4.03 9.34
N LEU A 17 7.31 -3.99 8.05
CA LEU A 17 8.32 -3.83 6.99
C LEU A 17 9.08 -2.51 7.15
N ILE A 18 8.39 -1.43 7.45
CA ILE A 18 9.00 -0.12 7.70
C ILE A 18 9.89 -0.17 8.94
N ALA A 19 9.41 -0.74 10.05
CA ALA A 19 10.15 -0.85 11.31
C ALA A 19 11.40 -1.70 11.17
N SER A 20 11.33 -2.81 10.43
CA SER A 20 12.48 -3.69 10.19
C SER A 20 13.65 -3.00 9.50
N GLY A 21 13.36 -2.00 8.64
CA GLY A 21 14.38 -1.34 7.83
C GLY A 21 15.13 -2.26 6.87
N ALA A 22 14.68 -3.50 6.71
CA ALA A 22 15.31 -4.49 5.82
C ALA A 22 14.88 -4.31 4.35
N GLY A 23 13.77 -3.64 4.12
CA GLY A 23 13.23 -3.34 2.80
C GLY A 23 11.73 -3.11 2.85
N VAL A 24 11.24 -2.31 1.94
CA VAL A 24 9.82 -1.98 1.80
C VAL A 24 9.43 -1.98 0.33
N SER A 25 8.13 -2.02 0.06
CA SER A 25 7.62 -1.93 -1.32
C SER A 25 8.01 -0.59 -1.98
N PRO A 26 8.13 -0.54 -3.31
CA PRO A 26 8.43 0.72 -4.02
C PRO A 26 7.42 1.84 -3.69
N TRP A 27 6.17 1.50 -3.47
CA TRP A 27 5.13 2.44 -3.03
C TRP A 27 5.45 3.05 -1.67
N THR A 28 5.87 2.22 -0.73
CA THR A 28 6.25 2.65 0.62
C THR A 28 7.53 3.46 0.62
N VAL A 29 8.50 3.14 -0.25
CA VAL A 29 9.70 3.98 -0.47
C VAL A 29 9.31 5.39 -0.89
N PHE A 30 8.37 5.52 -1.81
CA PHE A 30 7.89 6.81 -2.26
C PHE A 30 7.20 7.59 -1.12
N ALA A 31 6.35 6.92 -0.35
CA ALA A 31 5.69 7.51 0.82
C ALA A 31 6.69 7.95 1.89
N GLN A 32 7.72 7.14 2.17
CA GLN A 32 8.79 7.50 3.09
C GLN A 32 9.61 8.70 2.61
N GLY A 33 9.93 8.76 1.32
CA GLY A 33 10.61 9.92 0.71
C GLY A 33 9.80 11.19 0.87
N PHE A 34 8.50 11.14 0.57
CA PHE A 34 7.58 12.25 0.73
C PHE A 34 7.47 12.69 2.20
N SER A 35 7.36 11.73 3.12
CA SER A 35 7.34 11.97 4.57
C SER A 35 8.58 12.73 5.04
N LYS A 36 9.77 12.35 4.56
CA LYS A 36 11.03 13.02 4.92
C LYS A 36 11.12 14.45 4.41
N VAL A 37 10.63 14.71 3.21
CA VAL A 37 10.67 16.05 2.60
C VAL A 37 9.66 16.99 3.25
N THR A 38 8.48 16.49 3.59
CA THR A 38 7.40 17.30 4.16
C THR A 38 7.44 17.37 5.70
N ASN A 39 8.21 16.50 6.36
CA ASN A 39 8.18 16.27 7.81
C ASN A 39 6.79 15.82 8.33
N TRP A 40 6.03 15.17 7.46
CA TRP A 40 4.73 14.60 7.82
C TRP A 40 4.88 13.15 8.30
N SER A 41 3.87 12.66 9.01
CA SER A 41 3.83 11.24 9.38
C SER A 41 3.78 10.35 8.15
N ILE A 42 4.21 9.09 8.29
CA ILE A 42 4.19 8.13 7.18
C ILE A 42 2.74 7.83 6.73
N GLY A 43 1.79 7.76 7.67
CA GLY A 43 0.39 7.54 7.36
C GLY A 43 -0.22 8.73 6.61
N LEU A 44 0.02 9.96 7.06
CA LEU A 44 -0.45 11.16 6.36
C LEU A 44 0.16 11.27 4.96
N SER A 45 1.42 10.93 4.82
CA SER A 45 2.10 10.91 3.51
C SER A 45 1.48 9.86 2.59
N THR A 46 1.23 8.65 3.10
CA THR A 46 0.58 7.57 2.36
C THR A 46 -0.85 7.96 1.95
N PHE A 47 -1.59 8.57 2.86
CA PHE A 47 -2.94 9.09 2.58
C PHE A 47 -2.93 10.11 1.44
N THR A 48 -2.04 11.10 1.53
CA THR A 48 -1.94 12.19 0.55
C THR A 48 -1.57 11.66 -0.84
N ILE A 49 -0.56 10.80 -0.91
CA ILE A 49 -0.14 10.17 -2.18
C ILE A 49 -1.28 9.35 -2.77
N SER A 50 -1.96 8.55 -1.96
CA SER A 50 -3.08 7.73 -2.40
C SER A 50 -4.25 8.59 -2.91
N PHE A 51 -4.52 9.71 -2.26
CA PHE A 51 -5.53 10.67 -2.70
C PHE A 51 -5.19 11.26 -4.08
N PHE A 52 -3.92 11.71 -4.27
CA PHE A 52 -3.50 12.21 -5.58
C PHE A 52 -3.55 11.14 -6.66
N VAL A 53 -3.20 9.90 -6.34
CA VAL A 53 -3.30 8.77 -7.28
C VAL A 53 -4.75 8.54 -7.69
N LEU A 54 -5.71 8.68 -6.79
CA LEU A 54 -7.13 8.59 -7.14
C LEU A 54 -7.55 9.67 -8.14
N LEU A 55 -6.95 10.86 -8.12
CA LEU A 55 -7.22 11.89 -9.10
C LEU A 55 -6.80 11.45 -10.52
N PHE A 56 -5.71 10.67 -10.64
CA PHE A 56 -5.31 10.07 -11.92
C PHE A 56 -6.27 8.99 -12.42
N TRP A 57 -7.11 8.42 -11.55
CA TRP A 57 -8.13 7.46 -11.98
C TRP A 57 -9.22 8.11 -12.85
N VAL A 58 -9.46 9.41 -12.69
CA VAL A 58 -10.45 10.14 -13.48
C VAL A 58 -10.16 10.04 -14.99
N PRO A 59 -8.96 10.40 -15.48
CA PRO A 59 -8.63 10.23 -16.90
C PRO A 59 -8.51 8.77 -17.33
N LEU A 60 -8.19 7.86 -16.41
CA LEU A 60 -8.09 6.41 -16.67
C LEU A 60 -9.46 5.71 -16.64
N ARG A 61 -10.54 6.46 -16.37
CA ARG A 61 -11.92 5.95 -16.27
C ARG A 61 -12.09 4.78 -15.29
N GLN A 62 -11.27 4.78 -14.23
CA GLN A 62 -11.41 3.83 -13.14
C GLN A 62 -12.37 4.41 -12.09
N THR A 63 -13.26 3.57 -11.59
CA THR A 63 -14.21 3.97 -10.54
C THR A 63 -13.73 3.46 -9.18
N PRO A 64 -13.46 4.36 -8.22
CA PRO A 64 -13.10 3.93 -6.88
C PRO A 64 -14.29 3.25 -6.21
N GLY A 65 -14.05 2.07 -5.64
CA GLY A 65 -15.04 1.35 -4.83
C GLY A 65 -14.97 1.77 -3.36
N VAL A 66 -15.92 1.27 -2.57
CA VAL A 66 -15.91 1.47 -1.10
C VAL A 66 -14.61 0.92 -0.50
N GLY A 67 -14.15 -0.23 -0.99
CA GLY A 67 -12.89 -0.82 -0.56
C GLY A 67 -11.69 0.05 -0.85
N THR A 68 -11.67 0.79 -1.95
CA THR A 68 -10.59 1.72 -2.31
C THR A 68 -10.50 2.88 -1.31
N VAL A 69 -11.62 3.47 -0.95
CA VAL A 69 -11.67 4.59 0.02
C VAL A 69 -11.26 4.09 1.41
N LEU A 70 -11.80 2.96 1.85
CA LEU A 70 -11.43 2.36 3.13
C LEU A 70 -9.96 1.94 3.18
N ASN A 71 -9.41 1.44 2.06
CA ASN A 71 -7.98 1.12 1.95
C ASN A 71 -7.11 2.34 2.30
N ILE A 72 -7.37 3.47 1.69
CA ILE A 72 -6.61 4.71 1.94
C ILE A 72 -6.70 5.12 3.42
N ILE A 73 -7.90 5.15 3.98
CA ILE A 73 -8.12 5.61 5.35
C ILE A 73 -7.53 4.63 6.36
N ILE A 74 -7.87 3.35 6.28
CA ILE A 74 -7.49 2.35 7.28
C ILE A 74 -5.99 2.10 7.28
N ILE A 75 -5.38 1.93 6.11
CA ILE A 75 -3.93 1.67 6.04
C ILE A 75 -3.15 2.87 6.57
N SER A 76 -3.52 4.09 6.20
CA SER A 76 -2.84 5.30 6.69
C SER A 76 -2.96 5.45 8.20
N LEU A 77 -4.14 5.19 8.77
CA LEU A 77 -4.35 5.21 10.23
C LEU A 77 -3.56 4.12 10.94
N VAL A 78 -3.57 2.90 10.41
CA VAL A 78 -2.83 1.77 11.00
C VAL A 78 -1.32 2.04 10.98
N LEU A 79 -0.78 2.61 9.91
CA LEU A 79 0.62 3.00 9.82
C LEU A 79 1.00 3.99 10.92
N ASP A 80 0.23 5.06 11.10
CA ASP A 80 0.53 6.08 12.12
C ASP A 80 0.31 5.58 13.54
N LEU A 81 -0.72 4.77 13.76
CA LEU A 81 -1.02 4.25 15.10
C LEU A 81 -0.04 3.15 15.52
N SER A 82 0.45 2.33 14.59
CA SER A 82 1.35 1.22 14.92
C SER A 82 2.82 1.63 14.98
N ALA A 83 3.25 2.62 14.20
CA ALA A 83 4.65 3.04 14.13
C ALA A 83 5.33 3.29 15.48
N PRO A 84 4.71 3.96 16.48
CA PRO A 84 5.33 4.21 17.77
C PRO A 84 5.51 2.97 18.65
N TYR A 85 4.73 1.91 18.38
CA TYR A 85 4.69 0.69 19.21
C TYR A 85 5.55 -0.44 18.66
N LEU A 86 6.05 -0.30 17.43
CA LEU A 86 6.85 -1.33 16.80
C LEU A 86 8.31 -1.22 17.24
N PRO A 87 8.94 -2.35 17.63
CA PRO A 87 10.33 -2.35 18.04
C PRO A 87 11.26 -2.11 16.83
N VAL A 88 12.35 -1.40 17.08
CA VAL A 88 13.44 -1.26 16.11
C VAL A 88 14.57 -2.17 16.58
N PHE A 89 14.79 -3.25 15.84
CA PHE A 89 15.85 -4.20 16.18
C PHE A 89 17.20 -3.76 15.60
N GLU A 90 18.26 -3.95 16.38
CA GLU A 90 19.63 -3.65 15.93
C GLU A 90 20.26 -4.83 15.18
N THR A 91 19.89 -6.05 15.56
CA THR A 91 20.45 -7.28 14.98
C THR A 91 19.84 -7.58 13.62
N SER A 92 20.69 -7.80 12.60
CA SER A 92 20.25 -8.11 11.23
C SER A 92 19.32 -9.32 11.16
N ALA A 93 19.54 -10.35 11.96
CA ALA A 93 18.69 -11.54 12.00
C ALA A 93 17.27 -11.22 12.49
N MET A 94 17.12 -10.39 13.53
CA MET A 94 15.83 -9.97 14.06
C MET A 94 15.09 -9.06 13.06
N ARG A 95 15.81 -8.15 12.43
CA ARG A 95 15.25 -7.29 11.39
C ARG A 95 14.72 -8.11 10.20
N LEU A 96 15.46 -9.13 9.79
CA LEU A 96 15.03 -10.03 8.72
C LEU A 96 13.80 -10.86 9.13
N ALA A 97 13.76 -11.35 10.37
CA ALA A 97 12.60 -12.07 10.89
C ALA A 97 11.34 -11.17 10.95
N GLU A 98 11.52 -9.93 11.40
CA GLU A 98 10.43 -8.93 11.43
C GLU A 98 9.94 -8.61 10.02
N ALA A 99 10.85 -8.43 9.05
CA ALA A 99 10.50 -8.22 7.66
C ALA A 99 9.75 -9.42 7.06
N ALA A 100 10.20 -10.64 7.34
CA ALA A 100 9.52 -11.86 6.90
C ALA A 100 8.09 -11.95 7.47
N LEU A 101 7.93 -11.64 8.75
CA LEU A 101 6.62 -11.57 9.40
C LEU A 101 5.74 -10.48 8.73
N GLY A 102 6.31 -9.31 8.46
CA GLY A 102 5.63 -8.23 7.74
C GLY A 102 5.13 -8.66 6.37
N VAL A 103 5.95 -9.35 5.58
CA VAL A 103 5.56 -9.88 4.25
C VAL A 103 4.40 -10.87 4.38
N ILE A 104 4.46 -11.80 5.33
CA ILE A 104 3.41 -12.80 5.54
C ILE A 104 2.10 -12.12 5.92
N ILE A 105 2.13 -11.19 6.87
CA ILE A 105 0.93 -10.48 7.34
C ILE A 105 0.35 -9.60 6.22
N THR A 106 1.20 -8.88 5.48
CA THR A 106 0.77 -8.07 4.34
C THR A 106 0.13 -8.93 3.26
N GLY A 107 0.75 -10.05 2.92
CA GLY A 107 0.22 -10.99 1.92
C GLY A 107 -1.12 -11.59 2.34
N PHE A 108 -1.25 -12.00 3.59
CA PHE A 108 -2.48 -12.56 4.14
C PHE A 108 -3.59 -11.50 4.23
N GLY A 109 -3.27 -10.31 4.74
CA GLY A 109 -4.19 -9.18 4.80
C GLY A 109 -4.67 -8.75 3.41
N GLY A 110 -3.75 -8.67 2.45
CA GLY A 110 -4.05 -8.38 1.04
C GLY A 110 -4.96 -9.42 0.41
N GLY A 111 -4.71 -10.71 0.67
CA GLY A 111 -5.57 -11.79 0.21
C GLY A 111 -7.00 -11.68 0.74
N ILE A 112 -7.18 -11.46 2.03
CA ILE A 112 -8.49 -11.28 2.66
C ILE A 112 -9.21 -10.03 2.09
N TYR A 113 -8.49 -8.95 1.95
CA TYR A 113 -9.02 -7.71 1.39
C TYR A 113 -9.50 -7.89 -0.06
N LEU A 114 -8.73 -8.57 -0.90
CA LEU A 114 -9.10 -8.82 -2.30
C LEU A 114 -10.31 -9.75 -2.45
N ILE A 115 -10.46 -10.75 -1.57
CA ILE A 115 -11.62 -11.64 -1.54
C ILE A 115 -12.92 -10.86 -1.29
N ALA A 116 -12.85 -9.76 -0.53
CA ALA A 116 -14.02 -8.92 -0.29
C ALA A 116 -14.57 -8.23 -1.55
N ASN A 117 -13.75 -8.10 -2.60
CA ASN A 117 -14.10 -7.58 -3.94
C ASN A 117 -14.89 -6.26 -3.93
N LEU A 118 -14.55 -5.36 -3.02
CA LEU A 118 -15.21 -4.05 -2.87
C LEU A 118 -14.41 -2.90 -3.52
N GLY A 119 -13.49 -3.23 -4.37
CA GLY A 119 -12.65 -2.30 -5.13
C GLY A 119 -11.16 -2.50 -4.87
N PRO A 120 -10.31 -2.26 -5.88
CA PRO A 120 -8.86 -2.38 -5.75
C PRO A 120 -8.29 -1.23 -4.91
N GLY A 121 -7.09 -1.43 -4.34
CA GLY A 121 -6.34 -0.34 -3.72
C GLY A 121 -5.95 0.73 -4.74
N PRO A 122 -5.57 1.95 -4.30
CA PRO A 122 -5.21 3.04 -5.22
C PRO A 122 -4.10 2.66 -6.18
N ARG A 123 -3.07 1.97 -5.68
CA ARG A 123 -1.95 1.45 -6.47
C ARG A 123 -2.40 0.40 -7.49
N ASP A 124 -3.19 -0.56 -7.04
CA ASP A 124 -3.62 -1.68 -7.87
C ASP A 124 -4.55 -1.21 -9.00
N GLY A 125 -5.44 -0.27 -8.71
CA GLY A 125 -6.31 0.34 -9.71
C GLY A 125 -5.55 1.22 -10.69
N LEU A 126 -4.48 1.89 -10.27
CA LEU A 126 -3.59 2.62 -11.18
C LEU A 126 -2.90 1.65 -12.14
N MET A 127 -2.36 0.55 -11.63
CA MET A 127 -1.72 -0.48 -12.46
C MET A 127 -2.68 -1.09 -13.47
N THR A 128 -3.89 -1.47 -13.04
CA THR A 128 -4.90 -2.04 -13.93
C THR A 128 -5.43 -1.02 -14.94
N GLY A 129 -5.54 0.24 -14.56
CA GLY A 129 -5.95 1.33 -15.44
C GLY A 129 -4.92 1.67 -16.52
N LEU A 130 -3.63 1.47 -16.24
CA LEU A 130 -2.54 1.68 -17.20
C LEU A 130 -2.33 0.49 -18.14
N GLN A 131 -2.78 -0.71 -17.78
CA GLN A 131 -2.62 -1.91 -18.62
C GLN A 131 -3.19 -1.74 -20.04
N PRO A 132 -4.42 -1.24 -20.27
CA PRO A 132 -4.96 -1.07 -21.62
C PRO A 132 -4.11 -0.12 -22.47
N VAL A 133 -3.53 0.92 -21.87
CA VAL A 133 -2.67 1.88 -22.57
C VAL A 133 -1.35 1.21 -22.98
N SER A 134 -0.78 0.39 -22.10
CA SER A 134 0.45 -0.37 -22.39
C SER A 134 0.23 -1.45 -23.44
N TYR A 135 -0.87 -2.19 -23.36
CA TYR A 135 -1.19 -3.24 -24.35
C TYR A 135 -1.53 -2.70 -25.74
N THR A 136 -2.14 -1.53 -25.86
CA THR A 136 -2.39 -0.90 -27.14
C THR A 136 -1.08 -0.52 -27.84
N HIS A 137 -0.08 -0.08 -27.10
CA HIS A 137 1.25 0.19 -27.65
C HIS A 137 2.00 -1.08 -28.09
N LEU A 138 1.91 -2.17 -27.34
CA LEU A 138 2.53 -3.45 -27.69
C LEU A 138 1.86 -4.08 -28.92
N ARG A 139 0.54 -4.05 -29.02
CA ARG A 139 -0.21 -4.54 -30.20
C ARG A 139 0.10 -3.77 -31.47
N ALA A 140 0.36 -2.48 -31.37
CA ALA A 140 0.74 -1.67 -32.54
C ALA A 140 2.10 -2.10 -33.12
N HIS A 141 2.94 -2.76 -32.36
CA HIS A 141 4.24 -3.30 -32.81
C HIS A 141 4.16 -4.76 -33.30
N GLU A 142 3.08 -5.48 -33.01
CA GLU A 142 2.89 -6.87 -33.44
C GLU A 142 2.18 -7.03 -34.80
N THR A 143 1.70 -5.94 -35.33
CA THR A 143 1.12 -5.86 -36.68
C THR A 143 2.05 -5.14 -37.64
#